data_f7a5ed620c2f43081b9079a63123c24d
#
_entry.id   f7a5ed620c2f43081b9079a63123c24d
#
_cell.length_a   1.000
_cell.length_b   1.000
_cell.length_c   1.000
_cell.angle_alpha   90.00
_cell.angle_beta   90.00
_cell.angle_gamma   90.00
#
_symmetry.space_group_name_H-M   'P 1'
#
loop_
_entity.id
_entity.type
_entity.pdbx_description
1 polymer ?
#
loop_
_entity_poly.entity_id
_entity_poly.type
_entity_poly.pdbx_seq_one_letter_code
_entity_poly.pdbx_strand_id
1 'polypeptide(L)'
;MRIGLYGGTFDPIHLGHLRAAETAREAFRLDLVAFLPAAVPPHREAPVSPAEDRLAMARLATAAHPRFEAWDAELRRPGPSYTVETVATLVSERPSDSFVLVVGADTWPEMASW
;
A
#
# COMPACT_ATOMS: atom_id res chain seq x y z
N MET A 1 -10.02 -5.69 13.01
CA MET A 1 -8.57 -5.42 12.96
C MET A 1 -8.28 -3.98 12.66
N ARG A 2 -7.19 -3.47 13.17
CA ARG A 2 -6.69 -2.14 12.85
C ARG A 2 -5.57 -2.29 11.82
N ILE A 3 -5.81 -1.86 10.59
CA ILE A 3 -4.96 -2.15 9.43
C ILE A 3 -4.37 -0.86 8.88
N GLY A 4 -3.03 -0.83 8.74
CA GLY A 4 -2.35 0.23 8.01
C GLY A 4 -2.37 -0.07 6.51
N LEU A 5 -2.75 0.89 5.70
CA LEU A 5 -2.70 0.79 4.25
C LEU A 5 -1.51 1.60 3.74
N TYR A 6 -0.52 0.92 3.21
CA TYR A 6 0.70 1.55 2.70
C TYR A 6 0.74 1.40 1.17
N GLY A 7 0.25 2.43 0.50
CA GLY A 7 0.26 2.47 -0.96
C GLY A 7 1.57 3.01 -1.52
N GLY A 8 1.95 2.53 -2.68
CA GLY A 8 3.13 3.00 -3.37
C GLY A 8 3.38 2.25 -4.66
N THR A 9 4.32 2.73 -5.44
CA THR A 9 4.74 2.06 -6.67
C THR A 9 5.51 0.77 -6.35
N PHE A 10 6.39 0.80 -5.35
CA PHE A 10 7.24 -0.32 -4.94
C PHE A 10 7.99 -0.95 -6.10
N ASP A 11 8.84 -0.16 -6.72
CA ASP A 11 9.61 -0.58 -7.91
C ASP A 11 11.12 -0.35 -7.74
N PRO A 12 11.78 -1.20 -6.95
CA PRO A 12 11.26 -2.28 -6.11
C PRO A 12 10.88 -1.81 -4.70
N ILE A 13 10.17 -2.62 -3.97
CA ILE A 13 10.05 -2.50 -2.52
C ILE A 13 11.45 -2.69 -1.90
N HIS A 14 11.76 -1.95 -0.84
CA HIS A 14 13.07 -2.04 -0.19
C HIS A 14 12.97 -1.87 1.32
N LEU A 15 14.13 -1.99 1.99
CA LEU A 15 14.21 -1.96 3.45
C LEU A 15 13.62 -0.66 4.05
N GLY A 16 13.77 0.47 3.36
CA GLY A 16 13.19 1.73 3.80
C GLY A 16 11.67 1.67 3.91
N HIS A 17 11.00 1.01 2.96
CA HIS A 17 9.56 0.80 3.03
C HIS A 17 9.18 -0.09 4.22
N LEU A 18 9.92 -1.17 4.44
CA LEU A 18 9.64 -2.10 5.54
C LEU A 18 9.84 -1.44 6.90
N ARG A 19 10.87 -0.61 7.04
CA ARG A 19 11.13 0.14 8.26
C ARG A 19 10.04 1.17 8.54
N ALA A 20 9.61 1.90 7.52
CA ALA A 20 8.52 2.88 7.66
C ALA A 20 7.23 2.19 8.10
N ALA A 21 6.93 1.04 7.52
CA ALA A 21 5.75 0.25 7.88
C ALA A 21 5.83 -0.23 9.33
N GLU A 22 6.98 -0.71 9.78
CA GLU A 22 7.16 -1.18 11.16
C GLU A 22 7.05 -0.03 12.15
N THR A 23 7.63 1.13 11.83
CA THR A 23 7.51 2.32 12.67
C THR A 23 6.04 2.74 12.82
N ALA A 24 5.29 2.77 11.72
CA ALA A 24 3.87 3.11 11.75
C ALA A 24 3.07 2.07 12.53
N ARG A 25 3.37 0.77 12.34
CA ARG A 25 2.68 -0.31 13.04
C ARG A 25 2.82 -0.16 14.56
N GLU A 26 4.01 0.11 15.03
CA GLU A 26 4.25 0.31 16.46
C GLU A 26 3.62 1.60 16.99
N ALA A 27 3.80 2.71 16.27
CA ALA A 27 3.31 4.02 16.71
C ALA A 27 1.78 4.08 16.81
N PHE A 28 1.08 3.44 15.89
CA PHE A 28 -0.38 3.47 15.83
C PHE A 28 -1.04 2.17 16.27
N ARG A 29 -0.27 1.24 16.78
CA ARG A 29 -0.75 -0.06 17.27
C ARG A 29 -1.59 -0.80 16.23
N LEU A 30 -1.04 -0.91 15.03
CA LEU A 30 -1.70 -1.60 13.93
C LEU A 30 -1.55 -3.11 14.09
N ASP A 31 -2.62 -3.84 13.83
CA ASP A 31 -2.59 -5.29 13.83
C ASP A 31 -1.88 -5.84 12.59
N LEU A 32 -1.97 -5.09 11.49
CA LEU A 32 -1.45 -5.50 10.18
C LEU A 32 -1.08 -4.26 9.39
N VAL A 33 -0.04 -4.34 8.56
CA VAL A 33 0.22 -3.37 7.49
C VAL A 33 0.06 -4.08 6.15
N ALA A 34 -0.84 -3.58 5.33
CA ALA A 34 -1.07 -4.07 3.98
C ALA A 34 -0.38 -3.13 2.98
N PHE A 35 0.57 -3.68 2.23
CA PHE A 35 1.24 -2.97 1.14
C PHE A 35 0.37 -3.07 -0.10
N LEU A 36 0.09 -1.93 -0.72
CA LEU A 36 -0.79 -1.83 -1.88
C LEU A 36 -0.01 -1.33 -3.10
N PRO A 37 0.63 -2.21 -3.87
CA PRO A 37 1.31 -1.77 -5.10
C PRO A 37 0.32 -1.14 -6.06
N ALA A 38 0.65 0.05 -6.57
CA ALA A 38 -0.18 0.75 -7.54
C ALA A 38 -0.10 0.11 -8.92
N ALA A 39 -1.23 -0.02 -9.60
CA ALA A 39 -1.25 -0.53 -10.97
C ALA A 39 -0.69 0.53 -11.92
N VAL A 40 -1.30 1.72 -11.93
CA VAL A 40 -0.86 2.88 -12.68
C VAL A 40 -0.85 4.07 -11.74
N PRO A 41 0.32 4.54 -11.28
CA PRO A 41 0.39 5.70 -10.40
C PRO A 41 -0.12 6.95 -11.11
N PRO A 42 -1.09 7.68 -10.54
CA PRO A 42 -1.71 8.83 -11.23
C PRO A 42 -0.80 10.05 -11.35
N HIS A 43 0.23 10.17 -10.52
CA HIS A 43 1.10 11.35 -10.42
C HIS A 43 2.55 11.07 -10.75
N ARG A 44 2.87 9.93 -11.33
CA ARG A 44 4.23 9.51 -11.64
C ARG A 44 4.30 8.91 -13.03
N GLU A 45 5.52 8.87 -13.57
CA GLU A 45 5.78 8.11 -14.80
C GLU A 45 5.50 6.63 -14.56
N ALA A 46 5.21 5.93 -15.65
CA ALA A 46 4.98 4.49 -15.57
C ALA A 46 6.19 3.79 -14.92
N PRO A 47 5.96 2.84 -14.00
CA PRO A 47 7.06 2.07 -13.41
C PRO A 47 7.83 1.28 -14.46
N VAL A 48 9.10 0.99 -14.18
CA VAL A 48 9.93 0.14 -15.04
C VAL A 48 9.43 -1.29 -15.03
N SER A 49 9.06 -1.80 -13.84
CA SER A 49 8.60 -3.17 -13.68
C SER A 49 7.08 -3.28 -13.81
N PRO A 50 6.57 -4.36 -14.44
CA PRO A 50 5.13 -4.63 -14.48
C PRO A 50 4.52 -4.73 -13.08
N ALA A 51 3.24 -4.37 -12.96
CA ALA A 51 2.52 -4.41 -11.69
C ALA A 51 2.56 -5.79 -11.03
N GLU A 52 2.43 -6.84 -11.82
CA GLU A 52 2.46 -8.23 -11.33
C GLU A 52 3.81 -8.57 -10.69
N ASP A 53 4.91 -8.11 -11.29
CA ASP A 53 6.26 -8.34 -10.76
C ASP A 53 6.47 -7.54 -9.48
N ARG A 54 5.97 -6.31 -9.42
CA ARG A 54 6.06 -5.48 -8.22
C ARG A 54 5.27 -6.09 -7.06
N LEU A 55 4.10 -6.63 -7.34
CA LEU A 55 3.31 -7.35 -6.34
C LEU A 55 4.05 -8.61 -5.86
N ALA A 56 4.63 -9.37 -6.78
CA ALA A 56 5.40 -10.56 -6.42
C ALA A 56 6.59 -10.21 -5.52
N MET A 57 7.32 -9.15 -5.85
CA MET A 57 8.44 -8.67 -5.01
C MET A 57 7.95 -8.24 -3.62
N ALA A 58 6.82 -7.54 -3.54
CA ALA A 58 6.26 -7.12 -2.26
C ALA A 58 5.81 -8.33 -1.42
N ARG A 59 5.24 -9.35 -2.03
CA ARG A 59 4.86 -10.59 -1.35
C ARG A 59 6.07 -11.33 -0.81
N LEU A 60 7.16 -11.40 -1.57
CA LEU A 60 8.41 -12.01 -1.11
C LEU A 60 9.00 -11.22 0.07
N ALA A 61 9.01 -9.90 -0.01
CA ALA A 61 9.59 -9.06 1.02
C ALA A 61 8.79 -9.12 2.34
N THR A 62 7.49 -9.38 2.28
CA THR A 62 6.62 -9.40 3.46
C THR A 62 6.37 -10.81 4.01
N ALA A 63 6.74 -11.84 3.27
CA ALA A 63 6.42 -13.24 3.60
C ALA A 63 6.92 -13.67 4.98
N ALA A 64 8.09 -13.18 5.40
CA ALA A 64 8.68 -13.56 6.68
C ALA A 64 8.17 -12.73 7.86
N HIS A 65 7.40 -11.68 7.61
CA HIS A 65 6.92 -10.80 8.68
C HIS A 65 5.45 -11.11 8.99
N PRO A 66 5.11 -11.52 10.22
CA PRO A 66 3.75 -11.99 10.54
C PRO A 66 2.68 -10.89 10.51
N ARG A 67 3.09 -9.62 10.55
CA ARG A 67 2.19 -8.46 10.56
C ARG A 67 2.19 -7.66 9.26
N PHE A 68 2.82 -8.18 8.22
CA PHE A 68 2.84 -7.53 6.90
C PHE A 68 2.22 -8.45 5.86
N GLU A 69 1.45 -7.84 4.96
CA GLU A 69 0.91 -8.53 3.78
C GLU A 69 1.01 -7.59 2.58
N ALA A 70 1.01 -8.15 1.39
CA ALA A 70 0.90 -7.38 0.15
C ALA A 70 -0.43 -7.75 -0.51
N TRP A 71 -1.24 -6.74 -0.82
CA TRP A 71 -2.58 -6.92 -1.37
C TRP A 71 -2.65 -6.41 -2.80
N ASP A 72 -3.45 -7.05 -3.62
CA ASP A 72 -3.68 -6.70 -5.02
C ASP A 72 -4.84 -5.72 -5.24
N ALA A 73 -5.32 -5.06 -4.19
CA ALA A 73 -6.52 -4.23 -4.25
C ALA A 73 -6.47 -3.16 -5.36
N GLU A 74 -5.29 -2.55 -5.58
CA GLU A 74 -5.11 -1.55 -6.64
C GLU A 74 -5.02 -2.20 -8.02
N LEU A 75 -4.54 -3.43 -8.10
CA LEU A 75 -4.33 -4.15 -9.37
C LEU A 75 -5.61 -4.77 -9.90
N ARG A 76 -6.64 -4.91 -9.09
CA ARG A 76 -7.94 -5.48 -9.49
C ARG A 76 -8.80 -4.49 -10.26
N ARG A 77 -8.44 -3.21 -10.26
CA ARG A 77 -9.18 -2.16 -10.97
C ARG A 77 -8.42 -1.71 -12.20
N PRO A 78 -9.11 -1.46 -13.32
CA PRO A 78 -8.47 -0.91 -14.51
C PRO A 78 -8.17 0.58 -14.33
N GLY A 79 -7.13 1.06 -15.04
CA GLY A 79 -6.78 2.47 -15.07
C GLY A 79 -5.98 2.95 -13.86
N PRO A 80 -5.87 4.27 -13.67
CA PRO A 80 -5.09 4.84 -12.59
C PRO A 80 -5.59 4.43 -11.21
N SER A 81 -4.65 4.23 -10.28
CA SER A 81 -4.94 3.82 -8.91
C SER A 81 -5.10 5.05 -8.03
N TYR A 82 -6.34 5.42 -7.70
CA TYR A 82 -6.63 6.51 -6.77
C TYR A 82 -6.92 5.94 -5.39
N THR A 83 -6.22 6.46 -4.39
CA THR A 83 -6.31 5.96 -3.02
C THR A 83 -7.73 6.04 -2.44
N VAL A 84 -8.46 7.13 -2.74
CA VAL A 84 -9.83 7.29 -2.24
C VAL A 84 -10.75 6.15 -2.68
N GLU A 85 -10.61 5.68 -3.91
CA GLU A 85 -11.40 4.57 -4.43
C GLU A 85 -11.02 3.25 -3.78
N THR A 86 -9.73 3.04 -3.57
CA THR A 86 -9.22 1.84 -2.91
C THR A 86 -9.70 1.75 -1.47
N VAL A 87 -9.60 2.84 -0.72
CA VAL A 87 -10.07 2.90 0.67
C VAL A 87 -11.57 2.63 0.74
N ALA A 88 -12.37 3.26 -0.14
CA ALA A 88 -13.81 3.05 -0.17
C ALA A 88 -14.16 1.59 -0.42
N THR A 89 -13.47 0.93 -1.35
CA THR A 89 -13.67 -0.48 -1.66
C THR A 89 -13.34 -1.36 -0.46
N LEU A 90 -12.19 -1.12 0.19
CA LEU A 90 -11.77 -1.94 1.33
C LEU A 90 -12.68 -1.75 2.55
N VAL A 91 -13.15 -0.53 2.81
CA VAL A 91 -14.13 -0.27 3.87
C VAL A 91 -15.42 -1.06 3.62
N SER A 92 -15.87 -1.09 2.38
CA SER A 92 -17.07 -1.85 1.99
C SER A 92 -16.88 -3.35 2.13
N GLU A 93 -15.72 -3.88 1.72
CA GLU A 93 -15.43 -5.31 1.77
C GLU A 93 -15.12 -5.82 3.18
N ARG A 94 -14.63 -4.95 4.06
CA ARG A 94 -14.17 -5.30 5.40
C ARG A 94 -14.79 -4.37 6.46
N PRO A 95 -16.11 -4.44 6.67
CA PRO A 95 -16.81 -3.48 7.55
C PRO A 95 -16.42 -3.58 9.02
N SER A 96 -15.81 -4.70 9.44
CA SER A 96 -15.36 -4.89 10.82
C SER A 96 -13.94 -4.39 11.07
N ASP A 97 -13.22 -3.98 10.02
CA ASP A 97 -11.85 -3.51 10.14
C ASP A 97 -11.80 -1.98 10.09
N SER A 98 -10.84 -1.40 10.81
CA SER A 98 -10.53 0.03 10.71
C SER A 98 -9.20 0.22 9.99
N PHE A 99 -9.07 1.32 9.23
CA PHE A 99 -7.92 1.56 8.38
C PHE A 99 -7.21 2.85 8.75
N VAL A 100 -5.88 2.81 8.69
CA VAL A 100 -5.00 3.97 8.86
C VAL A 100 -4.13 4.07 7.62
N LEU A 101 -4.16 5.22 6.97
CA LEU A 101 -3.36 5.45 5.77
C LEU A 101 -1.93 5.79 6.16
N VAL A 102 -0.96 5.05 5.61
CA VAL A 102 0.47 5.27 5.82
C VAL A 102 1.02 5.94 4.57
N VAL A 103 1.65 7.09 4.73
CA VAL A 103 2.12 7.92 3.62
C VAL A 103 3.58 8.31 3.84
N GLY A 104 4.40 8.17 2.81
CA GLY A 104 5.76 8.69 2.83
C GLY A 104 5.78 10.22 2.78
N ALA A 105 6.84 10.82 3.34
CA ALA A 105 6.97 12.28 3.38
C ALA A 105 7.02 12.91 1.99
N ASP A 106 7.59 12.22 1.02
CA ASP A 106 7.65 12.66 -0.38
C ASP A 106 6.30 12.60 -1.10
N THR A 107 5.38 11.78 -0.58
CA THR A 107 4.04 11.62 -1.16
C THR A 107 3.04 12.62 -0.57
N TRP A 108 3.31 13.15 0.61
CA TRP A 108 2.42 14.05 1.34
C TRP A 108 1.90 15.23 0.49
N PRO A 109 2.73 15.94 -0.29
CA PRO A 109 2.25 17.06 -1.09
C PRO A 109 1.24 16.69 -2.18
N GLU A 110 1.20 15.42 -2.59
CA GLU A 110 0.33 14.92 -3.64
C GLU A 110 -1.07 14.54 -3.13
N MET A 111 -1.27 14.49 -1.82
CA MET A 111 -2.50 13.99 -1.22
C MET A 111 -3.74 14.81 -1.56
N ALA A 112 -3.58 16.09 -1.86
CA ALA A 112 -4.70 16.96 -2.21
C ALA A 112 -5.45 16.51 -3.48
N SER A 113 -4.77 15.72 -4.34
CA SER A 113 -5.34 15.23 -5.60
C SER A 113 -5.75 13.75 -5.55
N TRP A 114 -5.72 13.15 -4.40
CA TRP A 114 -6.11 11.77 -4.23
C TRP A 114 -7.63 11.63 -4.13
#